data_920dba900685af1ecbe349d6546e6141
#
_entry.id   920dba900685af1ecbe349d6546e6141
#
_cell.length_a   1.000
_cell.length_b   1.000
_cell.length_c   1.000
_cell.angle_alpha   90.00
_cell.angle_beta   90.00
_cell.angle_gamma   90.00
#
_symmetry.space_group_name_H-M   'P 1'
#
loop_
_entity.id
_entity.type
_entity.pdbx_description
1 polymer ?
#
loop_
_entity_poly.entity_id
_entity_poly.type
_entity_poly.pdbx_seq_one_letter_code
_entity_poly.pdbx_strand_id
1 'polypeptide(L)'
;MLPIPRILIVDDHPDHRRILTYQLGKIGTFDIHEAGDGRQVLLVLAAVAPDLIFMNLGLPVLDGWEAIRQIRALAAPLGQVPIIAFTAYSGSQEEQDARQAGCDAYLVKPMLDRGRLQQIVTSLLARGPRP
;
A
#
# COMPACT_ATOMS: atom_id res chain seq x y z
N MET A 1 24.32 -4.24 8.36
CA MET A 1 23.27 -4.80 7.51
C MET A 1 21.99 -3.98 7.64
N LEU A 2 21.41 -3.60 6.53
CA LEU A 2 20.16 -2.85 6.54
C LEU A 2 19.00 -3.78 6.90
N PRO A 3 18.01 -3.31 7.67
CA PRO A 3 16.84 -4.11 7.97
C PRO A 3 16.04 -4.39 6.69
N ILE A 4 15.35 -5.54 6.68
CA ILE A 4 14.45 -5.89 5.57
C ILE A 4 13.26 -4.93 5.60
N PRO A 5 12.91 -4.30 4.46
CA PRO A 5 11.76 -3.40 4.43
C PRO A 5 10.46 -4.12 4.78
N ARG A 6 9.61 -3.43 5.52
CA ARG A 6 8.30 -3.94 5.92
C ARG A 6 7.24 -3.40 4.98
N ILE A 7 6.46 -4.30 4.38
CA ILE A 7 5.37 -3.93 3.49
C ILE A 7 4.07 -4.40 4.08
N LEU A 8 3.08 -3.50 4.16
CA LEU A 8 1.73 -3.83 4.59
C LEU A 8 0.83 -3.93 3.36
N ILE A 9 0.16 -5.06 3.20
CA ILE A 9 -0.80 -5.29 2.13
C ILE A 9 -2.20 -5.23 2.72
N VAL A 10 -3.01 -4.28 2.24
CA VAL A 10 -4.38 -4.09 2.71
C VAL A 10 -5.34 -4.47 1.59
N ASP A 11 -6.01 -5.60 1.74
CA ASP A 11 -6.95 -6.14 0.76
C ASP A 11 -7.87 -7.12 1.47
N ASP A 12 -9.15 -7.07 1.19
CA ASP A 12 -10.14 -7.95 1.81
C ASP A 12 -10.15 -9.36 1.21
N HIS A 13 -9.47 -9.58 0.09
CA HIS A 13 -9.39 -10.88 -0.58
C HIS A 13 -8.08 -11.59 -0.23
N PRO A 14 -8.11 -12.69 0.53
CA PRO A 14 -6.88 -13.43 0.86
C PRO A 14 -6.09 -13.87 -0.37
N ASP A 15 -6.77 -14.24 -1.45
CA ASP A 15 -6.10 -14.67 -2.68
C ASP A 15 -5.32 -13.54 -3.32
N HIS A 16 -5.87 -12.32 -3.31
CA HIS A 16 -5.19 -11.15 -3.86
C HIS A 16 -3.94 -10.83 -3.02
N ARG A 17 -4.03 -10.93 -1.69
CA ARG A 17 -2.86 -10.72 -0.82
C ARG A 17 -1.78 -11.76 -1.11
N ARG A 18 -2.19 -13.02 -1.33
CA ARG A 18 -1.24 -14.11 -1.63
C ARG A 18 -0.54 -13.87 -2.97
N ILE A 19 -1.28 -13.46 -3.99
CA ILE A 19 -0.73 -13.18 -5.32
C ILE A 19 0.30 -12.05 -5.22
N LEU A 20 -0.04 -10.95 -4.56
CA LEU A 20 0.87 -9.81 -4.43
C LEU A 20 2.11 -10.19 -3.61
N THR A 21 1.95 -10.97 -2.54
CA THR A 21 3.08 -11.46 -1.75
C THR A 21 4.04 -12.28 -2.62
N TYR A 22 3.49 -13.15 -3.48
CA TYR A 22 4.31 -13.93 -4.41
C TYR A 22 5.06 -13.01 -5.38
N GLN A 23 4.35 -12.04 -5.96
CA GLN A 23 4.96 -11.09 -6.90
C GLN A 23 6.08 -10.29 -6.25
N LEU A 24 5.87 -9.82 -5.04
CA LEU A 24 6.89 -9.08 -4.28
C LEU A 24 8.10 -9.95 -3.99
N GLY A 25 7.89 -11.23 -3.70
CA GLY A 25 9.00 -12.16 -3.47
C GLY A 25 9.88 -12.38 -4.69
N LYS A 26 9.38 -12.06 -5.88
CA LYS A 26 10.16 -12.17 -7.12
C LYS A 26 11.02 -10.93 -7.40
N ILE A 27 10.76 -9.82 -6.72
CA ILE A 27 11.51 -8.57 -6.95
C ILE A 27 12.40 -8.18 -5.77
N GLY A 28 12.29 -8.85 -4.64
CA GLY A 28 13.11 -8.54 -3.48
C GLY A 28 12.75 -9.38 -2.27
N THR A 29 13.40 -9.06 -1.15
CA THR A 29 13.13 -9.70 0.14
C THR A 29 12.46 -8.66 1.03
N PHE A 30 11.23 -8.97 1.48
CA PHE A 30 10.42 -8.05 2.28
C PHE A 30 9.78 -8.79 3.45
N ASP A 31 9.55 -8.05 4.52
CA ASP A 31 8.78 -8.53 5.67
C ASP A 31 7.31 -8.11 5.42
N ILE A 32 6.48 -9.08 5.04
CA ILE A 32 5.11 -8.82 4.58
C ILE A 32 4.15 -8.96 5.76
N HIS A 33 3.31 -7.94 5.92
CA HIS A 33 2.21 -7.90 6.88
C HIS A 33 0.91 -7.66 6.13
N GLU A 34 -0.22 -8.08 6.71
CA GLU A 34 -1.51 -8.02 6.03
C GLU A 34 -2.59 -7.43 6.93
N ALA A 35 -3.55 -6.75 6.29
CA ALA A 35 -4.78 -6.29 6.91
C ALA A 35 -5.93 -6.57 5.96
N GLY A 36 -7.05 -7.06 6.48
CA GLY A 36 -8.19 -7.48 5.67
C GLY A 36 -9.29 -6.44 5.50
N ASP A 37 -9.21 -5.31 6.21
CA ASP A 37 -10.17 -4.21 6.06
C ASP A 37 -9.55 -2.90 6.52
N GLY A 38 -10.28 -1.80 6.28
CA GLY A 38 -9.77 -0.47 6.56
C GLY A 38 -9.61 -0.15 8.06
N ARG A 39 -10.33 -0.85 8.94
CA ARG A 39 -10.19 -0.66 10.39
C ARG A 39 -8.89 -1.29 10.91
N GLN A 40 -8.57 -2.48 10.41
CA GLN A 40 -7.35 -3.19 10.82
C GLN A 40 -6.10 -2.42 10.46
N VAL A 41 -6.15 -1.63 9.39
CA VAL A 41 -5.00 -0.86 8.90
C VAL A 41 -4.38 -0.02 10.01
N LEU A 42 -5.19 0.75 10.72
CA LEU A 42 -4.67 1.67 11.74
C LEU A 42 -4.02 0.92 12.91
N LEU A 43 -4.59 -0.24 13.27
CA LEU A 43 -4.02 -1.08 14.32
C LEU A 43 -2.68 -1.69 13.89
N VAL A 44 -2.64 -2.26 12.68
CA VAL A 44 -1.43 -2.88 12.15
C VAL A 44 -0.35 -1.83 11.92
N LEU A 45 -0.74 -0.65 11.43
CA LEU A 45 0.20 0.45 11.16
C LEU A 45 0.96 0.83 12.42
N ALA A 46 0.26 1.00 13.54
CA ALA A 46 0.88 1.37 14.80
C ALA A 46 1.79 0.27 15.33
N ALA A 47 1.43 -1.00 15.14
CA ALA A 47 2.19 -2.14 15.64
C ALA A 47 3.41 -2.45 14.79
N VAL A 48 3.32 -2.29 13.47
CA VAL A 48 4.34 -2.74 12.52
C VAL A 48 5.24 -1.61 12.05
N ALA A 49 4.69 -0.40 11.90
CA ALA A 49 5.40 0.74 11.30
C ALA A 49 5.98 0.36 9.93
N PRO A 50 5.12 0.08 8.92
CA PRO A 50 5.60 -0.36 7.61
C PRO A 50 6.34 0.75 6.88
N ASP A 51 7.21 0.33 5.95
CA ASP A 51 7.94 1.23 5.07
C ASP A 51 7.17 1.55 3.78
N LEU A 52 6.16 0.74 3.46
CA LEU A 52 5.35 0.87 2.26
C LEU A 52 4.01 0.18 2.48
N ILE A 53 2.93 0.78 1.96
CA ILE A 53 1.59 0.20 2.03
C ILE A 53 1.04 0.01 0.62
N PHE A 54 0.50 -1.19 0.34
CA PHE A 54 -0.38 -1.43 -0.80
C PHE A 54 -1.81 -1.37 -0.30
N MET A 55 -2.60 -0.44 -0.84
CA MET A 55 -3.97 -0.19 -0.36
C MET A 55 -4.98 -0.48 -1.45
N ASN A 56 -5.81 -1.50 -1.26
CA ASN A 56 -6.98 -1.71 -2.10
C ASN A 56 -8.03 -0.65 -1.74
N LEU A 57 -8.65 -0.04 -2.76
CA LEU A 57 -9.62 1.02 -2.52
C LEU A 57 -11.01 0.49 -2.17
N GLY A 58 -11.41 -0.64 -2.75
CA GLY A 58 -12.73 -1.22 -2.53
C GLY A 58 -12.79 -2.11 -1.29
N LEU A 59 -12.55 -1.57 -0.10
CA LEU A 59 -12.54 -2.33 1.14
C LEU A 59 -13.89 -2.28 1.85
N PRO A 60 -14.26 -3.34 2.60
CA PRO A 60 -15.44 -3.29 3.46
C PRO A 60 -15.18 -2.47 4.71
N VAL A 61 -16.23 -2.06 5.39
CA VAL A 61 -16.26 -1.33 6.66
C VAL A 61 -15.76 0.11 6.50
N LEU A 62 -14.49 0.28 6.13
CA LEU A 62 -13.87 1.57 5.86
C LEU A 62 -13.15 1.43 4.52
N ASP A 63 -13.58 2.19 3.49
CA ASP A 63 -12.98 2.06 2.16
C ASP A 63 -11.54 2.59 2.12
N GLY A 64 -10.83 2.23 1.05
CA GLY A 64 -9.41 2.54 0.96
C GLY A 64 -9.11 4.02 0.83
N TRP A 65 -9.98 4.80 0.16
CA TRP A 65 -9.80 6.26 0.09
C TRP A 65 -9.82 6.89 1.47
N GLU A 66 -10.81 6.50 2.29
CA GLU A 66 -10.92 7.01 3.65
C GLU A 66 -9.79 6.49 4.53
N ALA A 67 -9.39 5.24 4.35
CA ALA A 67 -8.24 4.69 5.08
C ALA A 67 -6.98 5.51 4.80
N ILE A 68 -6.74 5.88 3.54
CA ILE A 68 -5.60 6.73 3.19
C ILE A 68 -5.69 8.08 3.89
N ARG A 69 -6.86 8.71 3.87
CA ARG A 69 -7.06 10.00 4.55
C ARG A 69 -6.75 9.90 6.04
N GLN A 70 -7.22 8.83 6.68
CA GLN A 70 -6.96 8.64 8.11
C GLN A 70 -5.49 8.38 8.41
N ILE A 71 -4.80 7.64 7.55
CA ILE A 71 -3.36 7.46 7.70
C ILE A 71 -2.64 8.79 7.59
N ARG A 72 -2.99 9.61 6.59
CA ARG A 72 -2.34 10.91 6.39
C ARG A 72 -2.59 11.89 7.53
N ALA A 73 -3.65 11.69 8.31
CA ALA A 73 -3.93 12.51 9.48
C ALA A 73 -3.08 12.14 10.71
N LEU A 74 -2.38 11.02 10.67
CA LEU A 74 -1.52 10.60 11.77
C LEU A 74 -0.25 11.45 11.84
N ALA A 75 0.31 11.55 13.04
CA ALA A 75 1.58 12.24 13.23
C ALA A 75 2.72 11.55 12.50
N ALA A 76 3.75 12.34 12.10
CA ALA A 76 4.95 11.80 11.50
C ALA A 76 5.65 10.82 12.46
N PRO A 77 6.32 9.77 11.96
CA PRO A 77 6.50 9.44 10.54
C PRO A 77 5.36 8.60 9.96
N LEU A 78 4.46 8.03 10.77
CA LEU A 78 3.43 7.10 10.30
C LEU A 78 2.53 7.72 9.24
N GLY A 79 2.12 8.97 9.44
CA GLY A 79 1.24 9.65 8.50
C GLY A 79 1.87 9.96 7.16
N GLN A 80 3.18 9.75 7.02
CA GLN A 80 3.94 10.07 5.80
C GLN A 80 4.43 8.83 5.07
N VAL A 81 4.00 7.63 5.50
CA VAL A 81 4.41 6.36 4.88
C VAL A 81 4.02 6.34 3.39
N PRO A 82 4.88 5.83 2.51
CA PRO A 82 4.52 5.68 1.09
C PRO A 82 3.32 4.74 0.92
N ILE A 83 2.36 5.15 0.10
CA ILE A 83 1.14 4.36 -0.15
C ILE A 83 0.96 4.19 -1.66
N ILE A 84 0.84 2.93 -2.09
CA ILE A 84 0.44 2.57 -3.45
C ILE A 84 -1.02 2.16 -3.40
N ALA A 85 -1.90 2.89 -4.11
CA ALA A 85 -3.26 2.41 -4.32
C ALA A 85 -3.19 1.26 -5.33
N PHE A 86 -3.68 0.07 -4.96
CA PHE A 86 -3.62 -1.12 -5.79
C PHE A 86 -5.02 -1.72 -5.87
N THR A 87 -5.72 -1.50 -6.99
CA THR A 87 -7.15 -1.68 -7.04
C THR A 87 -7.63 -2.11 -8.43
N ALA A 88 -8.83 -2.68 -8.49
CA ALA A 88 -9.49 -2.99 -9.75
C ALA A 88 -10.10 -1.77 -10.44
N TYR A 89 -10.24 -0.65 -9.73
CA TYR A 89 -10.82 0.58 -10.31
C TYR A 89 -9.82 1.24 -11.24
N SER A 90 -10.21 1.45 -12.51
CA SER A 90 -9.32 1.98 -13.53
C SER A 90 -9.73 3.39 -14.02
N GLY A 91 -10.74 4.00 -13.42
CA GLY A 91 -11.22 5.31 -13.85
C GLY A 91 -10.30 6.45 -13.41
N SER A 92 -10.27 7.51 -14.23
CA SER A 92 -9.44 8.67 -13.90
C SER A 92 -9.93 9.41 -12.66
N GLN A 93 -11.24 9.39 -12.38
CA GLN A 93 -11.79 10.04 -11.19
C GLN A 93 -11.35 9.30 -9.94
N GLU A 94 -11.40 7.97 -9.96
CA GLU A 94 -10.96 7.14 -8.85
C GLU A 94 -9.48 7.37 -8.54
N GLU A 95 -8.66 7.50 -9.58
CA GLU A 95 -7.24 7.79 -9.41
C GLU A 95 -7.02 9.18 -8.82
N GLN A 96 -7.72 10.20 -9.33
CA GLN A 96 -7.61 11.56 -8.80
C GLN A 96 -8.01 11.62 -7.33
N ASP A 97 -9.11 10.95 -6.99
CA ASP A 97 -9.59 10.90 -5.60
C ASP A 97 -8.56 10.23 -4.69
N ALA A 98 -7.92 9.16 -5.16
CA ALA A 98 -6.89 8.47 -4.39
C ALA A 98 -5.65 9.34 -4.17
N ARG A 99 -5.23 10.07 -5.20
CA ARG A 99 -4.10 10.98 -5.08
C ARG A 99 -4.41 12.15 -4.17
N GLN A 100 -5.63 12.70 -4.24
CA GLN A 100 -6.06 13.75 -3.32
C GLN A 100 -6.15 13.23 -1.89
N ALA A 101 -6.56 11.97 -1.70
CA ALA A 101 -6.56 11.35 -0.38
C ALA A 101 -5.15 11.18 0.17
N GLY A 102 -4.14 11.05 -0.71
CA GLY A 102 -2.74 11.02 -0.30
C GLY A 102 -1.92 9.83 -0.76
N CYS A 103 -2.37 9.06 -1.77
CA CYS A 103 -1.51 7.98 -2.29
C CYS A 103 -0.37 8.54 -3.13
N ASP A 104 0.73 7.79 -3.20
CA ASP A 104 1.94 8.17 -3.91
C ASP A 104 2.03 7.54 -5.29
N ALA A 105 1.34 6.44 -5.52
CA ALA A 105 1.27 5.76 -6.79
C ALA A 105 -0.06 5.06 -6.92
N TYR A 106 -0.48 4.79 -8.16
CA TYR A 106 -1.76 4.14 -8.46
C TYR A 106 -1.51 3.01 -9.46
N LEU A 107 -1.84 1.79 -9.06
CA LEU A 107 -1.71 0.61 -9.91
C LEU A 107 -3.05 -0.09 -10.02
N VAL A 108 -3.40 -0.49 -11.25
CA VAL A 108 -4.66 -1.19 -11.54
C VAL A 108 -4.39 -2.70 -11.62
N LYS A 109 -5.24 -3.48 -10.94
CA LYS A 109 -5.17 -4.94 -11.01
C LYS A 109 -5.71 -5.46 -12.35
N PRO A 110 -5.16 -6.54 -12.88
CA PRO A 110 -4.01 -7.28 -12.38
C PRO A 110 -2.70 -6.59 -12.78
N MET A 111 -1.71 -6.61 -11.88
CA MET A 111 -0.39 -6.04 -12.15
C MET A 111 0.50 -7.13 -12.73
N LEU A 112 0.63 -7.14 -14.07
CA LEU A 112 1.35 -8.20 -14.78
C LEU A 112 2.78 -7.79 -15.16
N ASP A 113 3.10 -6.50 -15.07
CA ASP A 113 4.43 -5.98 -15.41
C ASP A 113 5.31 -5.97 -14.17
N ARG A 114 6.13 -7.02 -14.03
CA ARG A 114 7.03 -7.16 -12.87
C ARG A 114 8.06 -6.03 -12.81
N GLY A 115 8.56 -5.61 -13.96
CA GLY A 115 9.53 -4.52 -14.03
C GLY A 115 8.95 -3.21 -13.51
N ARG A 116 7.71 -2.91 -13.86
CA ARG A 116 7.01 -1.72 -13.37
C ARG A 116 6.78 -1.80 -11.86
N LEU A 117 6.33 -2.97 -11.37
CA LEU A 117 6.15 -3.17 -9.94
C LEU A 117 7.45 -2.95 -9.19
N GLN A 118 8.55 -3.55 -9.66
CA GLN A 118 9.86 -3.40 -9.05
C GLN A 118 10.31 -1.95 -9.04
N GLN A 119 10.14 -1.24 -10.15
CA GLN A 119 10.54 0.16 -10.25
C GLN A 119 9.80 1.03 -9.23
N ILE A 120 8.49 0.88 -9.12
CA ILE A 120 7.68 1.68 -8.21
C ILE A 120 8.03 1.37 -6.75
N VAL A 121 8.12 0.10 -6.40
CA VAL A 121 8.46 -0.31 -5.03
C VAL A 121 9.85 0.21 -4.65
N THR A 122 10.83 -0.01 -5.50
CA THR A 122 12.20 0.42 -5.25
C THR A 122 12.29 1.93 -5.08
N SER A 123 11.61 2.69 -5.95
CA SER A 123 11.64 4.16 -5.90
C SER A 123 11.02 4.69 -4.62
N LEU A 124 9.87 4.14 -4.20
CA LEU A 124 9.20 4.62 -3.00
C LEU A 124 9.95 4.23 -1.72
N LEU A 125 10.52 3.04 -1.68
CA LEU A 125 11.33 2.63 -0.53
C LEU A 125 12.60 3.48 -0.42
N ALA A 126 13.22 3.82 -1.55
CA ALA A 126 14.42 4.68 -1.56
C ALA A 126 14.09 6.11 -1.12
N ARG A 127 12.93 6.62 -1.53
CA ARG A 127 12.47 7.97 -1.13
C ARG A 127 12.20 8.03 0.38
N GLY A 128 11.64 6.96 0.93
CA GLY A 128 11.20 6.92 2.32
C GLY A 128 9.94 7.75 2.55
N PRO A 129 9.66 8.13 3.82
CA PRO A 129 8.46 8.90 4.16
C PRO A 129 8.37 10.21 3.36
N ARG A 130 7.15 10.66 3.13
CA ARG A 130 6.90 11.96 2.50
C ARG A 130 7.53 13.08 3.30
N PRO A 131 8.04 14.13 2.62
CA PRO A 131 8.60 15.29 3.31
C PRO A 131 7.54 16.09 4.08
#